data_82e22e06b3b508ceab375da3fc8fa95b
#
_entry.id   82e22e06b3b508ceab375da3fc8fa95b
#
_cell.length_a   1.000
_cell.length_b   1.000
_cell.length_c   1.000
_cell.angle_alpha   90.00
_cell.angle_beta   90.00
_cell.angle_gamma   90.00
#
_symmetry.space_group_name_H-M   'P 1'
#
loop_
_entity.id
_entity.type
_entity.pdbx_description
1 polymer ?
#
loop_
_entity_poly.entity_id
_entity_poly.type
_entity_poly.pdbx_seq_one_letter_code
_entity_poly.pdbx_strand_id
1 'polypeptide(L)'
;MYFYLDVVMSLSNVFVRSTFGVEVRQPFNEPYLATSLQNLWGRRWNLIVSETLHSTIYKPIRYKVGMPRWVAVVTVFVVSGLMHELLYYYIVRAIPTWEFMWFFVIHGVCLALEIELKKAYEKRWQLQLAASTLLTTTFTATTTLWFLFPPMLRTLA
;
A
#
# COMPACT_ATOMS: atom_id res chain seq x y z
N MET A 1 -2.26 -9.72 -10.04
CA MET A 1 -1.22 -8.68 -9.93
C MET A 1 -0.17 -9.01 -8.84
N TYR A 2 -0.55 -9.29 -7.59
CA TYR A 2 0.39 -9.63 -6.52
C TYR A 2 1.33 -10.80 -6.89
N PHE A 3 0.80 -11.97 -7.25
CA PHE A 3 1.61 -13.14 -7.64
C PHE A 3 2.56 -12.87 -8.80
N TYR A 4 2.15 -12.08 -9.79
CA TYR A 4 3.02 -11.68 -10.88
C TYR A 4 4.20 -10.84 -10.40
N LEU A 5 3.93 -9.82 -9.58
CA LEU A 5 4.99 -8.97 -9.01
C LEU A 5 5.90 -9.77 -8.08
N ASP A 6 5.34 -10.68 -7.28
CA ASP A 6 6.10 -11.53 -6.37
C ASP A 6 7.04 -12.47 -7.13
N VAL A 7 6.57 -13.11 -8.20
CA VAL A 7 7.39 -13.95 -9.08
C VAL A 7 8.50 -13.15 -9.77
N VAL A 8 8.17 -11.99 -10.35
CA VAL A 8 9.16 -11.14 -11.01
C VAL A 8 10.23 -10.67 -10.03
N MET A 9 9.85 -10.24 -8.84
CA MET A 9 10.78 -9.79 -7.80
C MET A 9 11.62 -10.95 -7.24
N SER A 10 11.02 -12.14 -7.08
CA SER A 10 11.74 -13.34 -6.63
C SER A 10 12.78 -13.80 -7.65
N LEU A 11 12.43 -13.81 -8.95
CA LEU A 11 13.37 -14.13 -10.03
C LEU A 11 14.50 -13.10 -10.10
N SER A 12 14.16 -11.80 -10.01
CA SER A 12 15.16 -10.73 -9.98
C SER A 12 16.10 -10.87 -8.78
N ASN A 13 15.59 -11.25 -7.62
CA ASN A 13 16.38 -11.47 -6.41
C ASN A 13 17.34 -12.67 -6.58
N VAL A 14 16.86 -13.78 -7.14
CA VAL A 14 17.71 -14.95 -7.46
C VAL A 14 18.82 -14.55 -8.43
N PHE A 15 18.51 -13.79 -9.48
CA PHE A 15 19.48 -13.31 -10.46
C PHE A 15 20.53 -12.38 -9.83
N VAL A 16 20.11 -11.38 -9.04
CA VAL A 16 21.02 -10.45 -8.36
C VAL A 16 21.90 -11.18 -7.34
N ARG A 17 21.33 -12.11 -6.57
CA ARG A 17 22.08 -12.91 -5.60
C ARG A 17 23.11 -13.78 -6.27
N SER A 18 22.77 -14.43 -7.39
CA SER A 18 23.72 -15.29 -8.12
C SER A 18 24.84 -14.52 -8.80
N THR A 19 24.59 -13.27 -9.22
CA THR A 19 25.54 -12.45 -9.99
C THR A 19 26.42 -11.58 -9.09
N PHE A 20 25.82 -10.98 -8.05
CA PHE A 20 26.48 -9.96 -7.20
C PHE A 20 26.68 -10.40 -5.74
N GLY A 21 26.15 -11.57 -5.34
CA GLY A 21 26.23 -12.06 -3.96
C GLY A 21 25.46 -11.23 -2.93
N VAL A 22 24.57 -10.32 -3.38
CA VAL A 22 23.79 -9.42 -2.52
C VAL A 22 22.38 -9.96 -2.36
N GLU A 23 21.91 -10.03 -1.10
CA GLU A 23 20.51 -10.37 -0.81
C GLU A 23 19.63 -9.12 -0.94
N VAL A 24 18.70 -9.15 -1.87
CA VAL A 24 17.68 -8.11 -2.01
C VAL A 24 16.52 -8.44 -1.09
N ARG A 25 16.15 -7.50 -0.22
CA ARG A 25 15.02 -7.66 0.70
C ARG A 25 13.72 -7.85 -0.06
N GLN A 26 12.95 -8.87 0.29
CA GLN A 26 11.65 -9.11 -0.34
C GLN A 26 10.68 -7.97 0.00
N PRO A 27 10.02 -7.36 -1.00
CA PRO A 27 9.10 -6.25 -0.79
C PRO A 27 7.76 -6.70 -0.20
N PHE A 28 7.39 -7.97 -0.32
CA PHE A 28 6.12 -8.51 0.12
C PHE A 28 6.27 -9.55 1.22
N ASN A 29 5.35 -9.54 2.17
CA ASN A 29 5.26 -10.52 3.26
C ASN A 29 3.83 -11.02 3.41
N GLU A 30 3.42 -11.98 2.57
CA GLU A 30 2.11 -12.64 2.59
C GLU A 30 0.92 -11.66 2.79
N PRO A 31 0.70 -10.69 1.88
CA PRO A 31 -0.30 -9.63 2.07
C PRO A 31 -1.73 -10.16 2.20
N TYR A 32 -2.02 -11.35 1.67
CA TYR A 32 -3.31 -12.04 1.81
C TYR A 32 -3.63 -12.48 3.25
N LEU A 33 -2.64 -12.54 4.14
CA LEU A 33 -2.81 -12.81 5.56
C LEU A 33 -2.93 -11.53 6.42
N ALA A 34 -3.13 -10.37 5.79
CA ALA A 34 -3.26 -9.12 6.51
C ALA A 34 -4.54 -9.08 7.36
N THR A 35 -4.39 -8.83 8.64
CA THR A 35 -5.49 -8.76 9.60
C THR A 35 -6.08 -7.37 9.77
N SER A 36 -5.53 -6.38 9.10
CA SER A 36 -5.99 -4.99 9.12
C SER A 36 -5.29 -4.19 8.03
N LEU A 37 -5.83 -3.02 7.67
CA LEU A 37 -5.17 -2.11 6.72
C LEU A 37 -3.80 -1.66 7.25
N GLN A 38 -3.68 -1.43 8.55
CA GLN A 38 -2.40 -1.09 9.18
C GLN A 38 -1.38 -2.24 9.06
N ASN A 39 -1.82 -3.48 9.21
CA ASN A 39 -0.96 -4.66 9.04
C ASN A 39 -0.58 -4.84 7.56
N LEU A 40 -1.53 -4.64 6.64
CA LEU A 40 -1.31 -4.73 5.20
C LEU A 40 -0.24 -3.72 4.76
N TRP A 41 -0.52 -2.43 4.89
CA TRP A 41 0.30 -1.35 4.35
C TRP A 41 1.62 -1.13 5.12
N GLY A 42 1.63 -1.40 6.42
CA GLY A 42 2.82 -1.17 7.24
C GLY A 42 3.78 -2.35 7.35
N ARG A 43 3.32 -3.59 7.11
CA ARG A 43 4.12 -4.79 7.40
C ARG A 43 4.10 -5.88 6.33
N ARG A 44 3.25 -5.77 5.30
CA ARG A 44 3.06 -6.85 4.34
C ARG A 44 3.16 -6.43 2.89
N TRP A 45 2.75 -5.23 2.54
CA TRP A 45 2.72 -4.74 1.17
C TRP A 45 3.85 -3.74 0.92
N ASN A 46 4.68 -4.01 -0.07
CA ASN A 46 5.75 -3.16 -0.57
C ASN A 46 6.56 -2.45 0.54
N LEU A 47 7.24 -3.27 1.35
CA LEU A 47 7.94 -2.81 2.55
C LEU A 47 9.01 -1.76 2.24
N ILE A 48 9.65 -1.84 1.08
CA ILE A 48 10.69 -0.88 0.65
C ILE A 48 10.08 0.51 0.47
N VAL A 49 8.96 0.60 -0.27
CA VAL A 49 8.24 1.88 -0.48
C VAL A 49 7.63 2.36 0.84
N SER A 50 7.04 1.47 1.63
CA SER A 50 6.47 1.81 2.93
C SER A 50 7.51 2.43 3.88
N GLU A 51 8.69 1.86 4.00
CA GLU A 51 9.79 2.39 4.83
C GLU A 51 10.32 3.72 4.29
N THR A 52 10.44 3.84 2.97
CA THR A 52 10.87 5.09 2.33
C THR A 52 9.88 6.22 2.60
N LEU A 53 8.60 6.02 2.33
CA LEU A 53 7.56 7.01 2.60
C LEU A 53 7.40 7.33 4.09
N HIS A 54 7.57 6.33 4.95
CA HIS A 54 7.56 6.54 6.39
C HIS A 54 8.71 7.44 6.86
N SER A 55 9.92 7.24 6.34
CA SER A 55 11.09 8.05 6.71
C SER A 55 11.08 9.46 6.09
N THR A 56 10.63 9.58 4.83
CA THR A 56 10.72 10.83 4.06
C THR A 56 9.49 11.74 4.20
N ILE A 57 8.30 11.17 4.42
CA ILE A 57 7.04 11.91 4.50
C ILE A 57 6.42 11.86 5.90
N TYR A 58 6.17 10.64 6.41
CA TYR A 58 5.48 10.50 7.70
C TYR A 58 6.24 11.13 8.86
N LYS A 59 7.52 10.76 9.05
CA LYS A 59 8.33 11.28 10.17
C LYS A 59 8.47 12.81 10.16
N PRO A 60 8.82 13.48 9.04
CA PRO A 60 8.88 14.93 9.00
C PRO A 60 7.55 15.59 9.35
N ILE A 61 6.44 15.15 8.78
CA ILE A 61 5.11 15.73 9.04
C ILE A 61 4.73 15.54 10.51
N ARG A 62 4.95 14.33 11.05
CA ARG A 62 4.55 13.98 12.42
C ARG A 62 5.41 14.67 13.47
N TYR A 63 6.73 14.69 13.29
CA TYR A 63 7.69 15.08 14.33
C TYR A 63 8.34 16.44 14.13
N LYS A 64 8.53 16.91 12.88
CA LYS A 64 9.09 18.25 12.62
C LYS A 64 8.00 19.31 12.51
N VAL A 65 6.91 19.00 11.78
CA VAL A 65 5.78 19.93 11.63
C VAL A 65 4.80 19.83 12.80
N GLY A 66 4.78 18.70 13.53
CA GLY A 66 3.92 18.51 14.70
C GLY A 66 2.45 18.17 14.35
N MET A 67 2.17 17.76 13.11
CA MET A 67 0.80 17.44 12.67
C MET A 67 0.25 16.18 13.35
N PRO A 68 -1.08 16.05 13.49
CA PRO A 68 -1.73 14.85 14.01
C PRO A 68 -1.36 13.60 13.19
N ARG A 69 -1.39 12.42 13.84
CA ARG A 69 -1.04 11.15 13.21
C ARG A 69 -1.84 10.87 11.94
N TRP A 70 -3.15 11.12 11.98
CA TRP A 70 -4.03 10.89 10.83
C TRP A 70 -3.65 11.75 9.62
N VAL A 71 -3.24 13.01 9.82
CA VAL A 71 -2.74 13.88 8.74
C VAL A 71 -1.50 13.29 8.09
N ALA A 72 -0.52 12.87 8.91
CA ALA A 72 0.71 12.28 8.40
C ALA A 72 0.43 10.99 7.59
N VAL A 73 -0.50 10.14 8.06
CA VAL A 73 -0.92 8.92 7.34
C VAL A 73 -1.57 9.28 6.01
N VAL A 74 -2.58 10.14 6.00
CA VAL A 74 -3.29 10.53 4.76
C VAL A 74 -2.32 11.16 3.75
N THR A 75 -1.41 12.02 4.21
CA THR A 75 -0.41 12.65 3.32
C THR A 75 0.51 11.61 2.66
N VAL A 76 0.94 10.58 3.39
CA VAL A 76 1.72 9.47 2.81
C VAL A 76 0.96 8.82 1.67
N PHE A 77 -0.32 8.55 1.84
CA PHE A 77 -1.15 7.92 0.80
C PHE A 77 -1.42 8.86 -0.38
N VAL A 78 -1.62 10.16 -0.14
CA VAL A 78 -1.72 11.17 -1.22
C VAL A 78 -0.45 11.19 -2.07
N VAL A 79 0.72 11.25 -1.43
CA VAL A 79 2.00 11.20 -2.15
C VAL A 79 2.16 9.88 -2.91
N SER A 80 1.79 8.75 -2.30
CA SER A 80 1.82 7.45 -2.96
C SER A 80 0.90 7.40 -4.19
N GLY A 81 -0.30 7.95 -4.08
CA GLY A 81 -1.25 8.06 -5.20
C GLY A 81 -0.69 8.89 -6.36
N LEU A 82 -0.11 10.06 -6.05
CA LEU A 82 0.56 10.90 -7.07
C LEU A 82 1.72 10.18 -7.73
N MET A 83 2.54 9.47 -6.98
CA MET A 83 3.63 8.67 -7.55
C MET A 83 3.11 7.61 -8.53
N HIS A 84 2.01 6.94 -8.21
CA HIS A 84 1.42 5.91 -9.08
C HIS A 84 0.79 6.51 -10.33
N GLU A 85 0.11 7.66 -10.25
CA GLU A 85 -0.42 8.38 -11.41
C GLU A 85 0.72 8.84 -12.34
N LEU A 86 1.80 9.40 -11.78
CA LEU A 86 2.96 9.80 -12.58
C LEU A 86 3.64 8.60 -13.23
N LEU A 87 3.85 7.52 -12.48
CA LEU A 87 4.43 6.30 -13.01
C LEU A 87 3.59 5.73 -14.17
N TYR A 88 2.28 5.67 -13.98
CA TYR A 88 1.35 5.23 -15.01
C TYR A 88 1.42 6.11 -16.26
N TYR A 89 1.40 7.44 -16.08
CA TYR A 89 1.55 8.39 -17.18
C TYR A 89 2.85 8.18 -17.98
N TYR A 90 3.98 7.99 -17.29
CA TYR A 90 5.27 7.79 -17.97
C TYR A 90 5.37 6.45 -18.69
N ILE A 91 4.81 5.38 -18.14
CA ILE A 91 4.85 4.04 -18.74
C ILE A 91 3.88 3.92 -19.91
N VAL A 92 2.64 4.36 -19.72
CA VAL A 92 1.53 4.13 -20.66
C VAL A 92 1.35 5.30 -21.62
N ARG A 93 1.82 6.50 -21.25
CA ARG A 93 1.62 7.75 -22.01
C ARG A 93 0.14 8.14 -22.19
N ALA A 94 -0.73 7.62 -21.32
CA ALA A 94 -2.14 7.97 -21.27
C ALA A 94 -2.39 9.14 -20.32
N ILE A 95 -3.45 9.91 -20.59
CA ILE A 95 -3.86 11.02 -19.71
C ILE A 95 -4.25 10.44 -18.34
N PRO A 96 -3.78 11.03 -17.22
CA PRO A 96 -4.12 10.56 -15.88
C PRO A 96 -5.64 10.57 -15.65
N THR A 97 -6.19 9.45 -15.19
CA THR A 97 -7.61 9.31 -14.87
C THR A 97 -7.91 9.54 -13.40
N TRP A 98 -6.87 9.70 -12.58
CA TRP A 98 -6.93 9.88 -11.13
C TRP A 98 -7.51 8.68 -10.36
N GLU A 99 -7.69 7.53 -11.02
CA GLU A 99 -8.20 6.31 -10.40
C GLU A 99 -7.20 5.74 -9.38
N PHE A 100 -5.89 5.74 -9.69
CA PHE A 100 -4.86 5.39 -8.73
C PHE A 100 -4.86 6.33 -7.52
N MET A 101 -4.98 7.63 -7.77
CA MET A 101 -5.04 8.63 -6.69
C MET A 101 -6.20 8.35 -5.72
N TRP A 102 -7.41 8.12 -6.25
CA TRP A 102 -8.58 7.80 -5.42
C TRP A 102 -8.42 6.51 -4.64
N PHE A 103 -7.84 5.47 -5.26
CA PHE A 103 -7.51 4.23 -4.55
C PHE A 103 -6.68 4.49 -3.30
N PHE A 104 -5.56 5.21 -3.44
CA PHE A 104 -4.67 5.50 -2.32
C PHE A 104 -5.31 6.43 -1.29
N VAL A 105 -6.04 7.46 -1.70
CA VAL A 105 -6.73 8.38 -0.78
C VAL A 105 -7.74 7.62 0.09
N ILE A 106 -8.58 6.78 -0.51
CA ILE A 106 -9.56 5.99 0.23
C ILE A 106 -8.87 5.07 1.24
N HIS A 107 -7.81 4.36 0.84
CA HIS A 107 -7.04 3.51 1.75
C HIS A 107 -6.37 4.31 2.87
N GLY A 108 -5.84 5.50 2.58
CA GLY A 108 -5.24 6.39 3.56
C GLY A 108 -6.24 6.88 4.61
N VAL A 109 -7.43 7.28 4.17
CA VAL A 109 -8.52 7.70 5.07
C VAL A 109 -9.02 6.52 5.91
N CYS A 110 -9.30 5.37 5.29
CA CYS A 110 -9.73 4.17 6.02
C CYS A 110 -8.69 3.70 7.03
N LEU A 111 -7.40 3.74 6.68
CA LEU A 111 -6.31 3.41 7.60
C LEU A 111 -6.22 4.40 8.76
N ALA A 112 -6.35 5.70 8.50
CA ALA A 112 -6.36 6.73 9.54
C ALA A 112 -7.52 6.51 10.52
N LEU A 113 -8.72 6.23 10.00
CA LEU A 113 -9.90 5.90 10.81
C LEU A 113 -9.68 4.61 11.61
N GLU A 114 -9.14 3.55 11.00
CA GLU A 114 -8.82 2.30 11.70
C GLU A 114 -7.89 2.54 12.89
N ILE A 115 -6.85 3.36 12.71
CA ILE A 115 -5.89 3.68 13.78
C ILE A 115 -6.56 4.44 14.93
N GLU A 116 -7.38 5.45 14.62
CA GLU A 116 -8.07 6.25 15.65
C GLU A 116 -9.15 5.42 16.36
N LEU A 117 -9.90 4.58 15.64
CA LEU A 117 -10.86 3.66 16.24
C LEU A 117 -10.19 2.63 17.16
N LYS A 118 -9.10 2.02 16.75
CA LYS A 118 -8.33 1.11 17.59
C LYS A 118 -7.84 1.79 18.87
N LYS A 119 -7.41 3.05 18.78
CA LYS A 119 -7.00 3.84 19.94
C LYS A 119 -8.18 4.13 20.89
N ALA A 120 -9.36 4.44 20.33
CA ALA A 120 -10.55 4.74 21.12
C ALA A 120 -11.12 3.50 21.82
N TYR A 121 -11.01 2.32 21.22
CA TYR A 121 -11.63 1.07 21.68
C TYR A 121 -10.62 0.02 22.17
N GLU A 122 -9.48 0.43 22.72
CA GLU A 122 -8.27 -0.38 23.03
C GLU A 122 -8.49 -1.76 23.71
N LYS A 123 -9.66 -2.05 24.29
CA LYS A 123 -9.91 -3.32 25.01
C LYS A 123 -11.12 -4.12 24.53
N ARG A 124 -11.93 -3.62 23.60
CA ARG A 124 -13.21 -4.27 23.23
C ARG A 124 -13.30 -4.82 21.80
N TRP A 125 -12.35 -4.46 20.90
CA TRP A 125 -12.37 -4.91 19.52
C TRP A 125 -11.35 -6.02 19.26
N GLN A 126 -11.72 -7.21 19.67
CA GLN A 126 -11.08 -8.44 19.20
C GLN A 126 -12.03 -9.09 18.16
N LEU A 127 -12.05 -8.58 16.95
CA LEU A 127 -12.59 -9.35 15.83
C LEU A 127 -11.78 -10.65 15.74
N GLN A 128 -12.47 -11.78 15.54
CA GLN A 128 -11.80 -13.05 15.27
C GLN A 128 -10.83 -12.86 14.10
N LEU A 129 -9.64 -13.40 14.22
CA LEU A 129 -8.53 -13.24 13.26
C LEU A 129 -8.99 -13.50 11.82
N ALA A 130 -9.76 -14.58 11.60
CA ALA A 130 -10.30 -14.95 10.31
C ALA A 130 -11.26 -13.90 9.71
N ALA A 131 -12.17 -13.36 10.52
CA ALA A 131 -13.13 -12.33 10.08
C ALA A 131 -12.42 -11.02 9.72
N SER A 132 -11.41 -10.64 10.51
CA SER A 132 -10.61 -9.44 10.26
C SER A 132 -9.79 -9.56 8.98
N THR A 133 -9.17 -10.71 8.74
CA THR A 133 -8.42 -11.00 7.51
C THR A 133 -9.35 -10.99 6.30
N LEU A 134 -10.49 -11.66 6.38
CA LEU A 134 -11.47 -11.70 5.30
C LEU A 134 -11.97 -10.29 4.94
N LEU A 135 -12.31 -9.48 5.92
CA LEU A 135 -12.77 -8.10 5.72
C LEU A 135 -11.69 -7.25 5.02
N THR A 136 -10.46 -7.30 5.52
CA THR A 136 -9.33 -6.53 4.96
C THR A 136 -9.03 -6.97 3.53
N THR A 137 -8.98 -8.27 3.27
CA THR A 137 -8.69 -8.83 1.95
C THR A 137 -9.81 -8.51 0.96
N THR A 138 -11.07 -8.66 1.36
CA THR A 138 -12.23 -8.34 0.52
C THR A 138 -12.27 -6.86 0.18
N PHE A 139 -12.09 -5.97 1.16
CA PHE A 139 -12.03 -4.53 0.94
C PHE A 139 -10.92 -4.15 -0.05
N THR A 140 -9.71 -4.65 0.18
CA THR A 140 -8.56 -4.36 -0.69
C THR A 140 -8.76 -4.93 -2.10
N ALA A 141 -9.26 -6.15 -2.23
CA ALA A 141 -9.54 -6.77 -3.53
C ALA A 141 -10.62 -6.00 -4.30
N THR A 142 -11.72 -5.62 -3.64
CA THR A 142 -12.82 -4.87 -4.27
C THR A 142 -12.35 -3.50 -4.76
N THR A 143 -11.64 -2.76 -3.92
CA THR A 143 -11.12 -1.43 -4.31
C THR A 143 -10.05 -1.54 -5.39
N THR A 144 -9.21 -2.56 -5.38
CA THR A 144 -8.24 -2.85 -6.46
C THR A 144 -8.94 -3.11 -7.79
N LEU A 145 -9.97 -3.97 -7.79
CA LEU A 145 -10.75 -4.27 -9.00
C LEU A 145 -11.51 -3.05 -9.51
N TRP A 146 -11.99 -2.19 -8.63
CA TRP A 146 -12.76 -1.01 -9.01
C TRP A 146 -11.91 0.14 -9.54
N PHE A 147 -10.77 0.43 -8.93
CA PHE A 147 -9.95 1.59 -9.25
C PHE A 147 -8.71 1.29 -10.09
N LEU A 148 -8.05 0.15 -9.88
CA LEU A 148 -6.78 -0.16 -10.56
C LEU A 148 -6.98 -1.00 -11.82
N PHE A 149 -8.02 -1.81 -11.88
CA PHE A 149 -8.25 -2.68 -13.01
C PHE A 149 -8.75 -1.95 -14.28
N PRO A 150 -9.71 -0.98 -14.20
CA PRO A 150 -10.20 -0.27 -15.39
C PRO A 150 -9.13 0.48 -16.17
N PRO A 151 -8.23 1.29 -15.56
CA PRO A 151 -7.18 1.96 -16.32
C PRO A 151 -6.22 0.95 -16.99
N MET A 152 -5.91 -0.17 -16.33
CA MET A 152 -5.07 -1.20 -16.93
C MET A 152 -5.72 -1.89 -18.13
N LEU A 153 -7.03 -2.13 -18.11
CA LEU A 153 -7.76 -2.70 -19.26
C LEU A 153 -7.83 -1.74 -20.44
N ARG A 154 -8.01 -0.44 -20.20
CA ARG A 154 -8.07 0.60 -21.25
C ARG A 154 -6.76 0.71 -22.04
N THR A 155 -5.66 0.28 -21.47
CA THR A 155 -4.34 0.31 -22.12
C THR A 155 -4.03 -0.94 -22.92
N LEU A 156 -4.80 -2.01 -22.73
CA LEU A 156 -4.68 -3.26 -23.47
C LEU A 156 -5.65 -3.32 -24.67
N ALA A 157 -6.62 -2.42 -24.74
CA ALA A 157 -7.60 -2.29 -25.82
C ALA A 157 -7.13 -1.27 -26.85
#